data_e494c7f6ad3959a2e146b7233aa5377f
#
_entry.id   e494c7f6ad3959a2e146b7233aa5377f
#
_cell.length_a   1.000
_cell.length_b   1.000
_cell.length_c   1.000
_cell.angle_alpha   90.00
_cell.angle_beta   90.00
_cell.angle_gamma   90.00
#
_symmetry.space_group_name_H-M   'P 1'
#
loop_
_entity.id
_entity.type
_entity.pdbx_description
1 polymer ?
#
loop_
_entity_poly.entity_id
_entity_poly.type
_entity_poly.pdbx_seq_one_letter_code
_entity_poly.pdbx_strand_id
1 'polypeptide(L)' 'MRPPIRNRVKEFRTDRGWTQQQLADAVGVSRQSINSIERERYTPSLLLALTLARVFACATDDIFTLESGK' A
#
# COMPACT_ATOMS: atom_id res chain seq x y z
N MET A 1 -18.83 1.77 -3.82
CA MET A 1 -17.98 2.82 -4.39
C MET A 1 -16.53 2.59 -4.00
N ARG A 2 -15.66 2.66 -4.93
CA ARG A 2 -14.24 2.44 -4.63
C ARG A 2 -13.58 3.76 -4.21
N PRO A 3 -12.54 3.69 -3.39
CA PRO A 3 -11.82 4.89 -2.98
C PRO A 3 -11.22 5.61 -4.20
N PRO A 4 -11.08 6.93 -4.13
CA PRO A 4 -10.46 7.66 -5.22
C PRO A 4 -8.93 7.63 -5.19
N ILE A 5 -8.36 6.68 -4.49
CA ILE A 5 -6.92 6.55 -4.35
C ILE A 5 -6.48 5.24 -4.96
N ARG A 6 -5.53 5.31 -5.87
CA ARG A 6 -4.90 4.15 -6.48
C ARG A 6 -3.56 3.91 -5.79
N ASN A 7 -3.10 2.67 -5.82
CA ASN A 7 -1.81 2.40 -5.20
C ASN A 7 -1.01 1.36 -5.97
N ARG A 8 0.29 1.36 -5.71
CA ARG A 8 1.24 0.45 -6.32
C ARG A 8 1.90 -0.45 -5.26
N VAL A 9 1.20 -0.70 -4.17
CA VAL A 9 1.77 -1.47 -3.06
C VAL A 9 2.18 -2.86 -3.53
N LYS A 10 1.32 -3.54 -4.29
CA LYS A 10 1.64 -4.87 -4.78
C LYS A 10 2.87 -4.86 -5.66
N GLU A 11 2.98 -3.85 -6.52
CA GLU A 11 4.11 -3.72 -7.44
C GLU A 11 5.42 -3.55 -6.67
N PHE A 12 5.43 -2.65 -5.69
CA PHE A 12 6.61 -2.43 -4.88
C PHE A 12 6.96 -3.66 -4.05
N ARG A 13 5.95 -4.35 -3.54
CA ARG A 13 6.15 -5.55 -2.74
C ARG A 13 6.74 -6.68 -3.58
N THR A 14 6.17 -6.92 -4.75
CA THR A 14 6.65 -8.02 -5.59
C THR A 14 8.02 -7.74 -6.16
N ASP A 15 8.36 -6.47 -6.41
CA ASP A 15 9.70 -6.11 -6.85
C ASP A 15 10.75 -6.51 -5.83
N ARG A 16 10.39 -6.57 -4.55
CA ARG A 16 11.31 -6.95 -3.50
C ARG A 16 11.25 -8.44 -3.18
N GLY A 17 10.38 -9.18 -3.88
CA GLY A 17 10.23 -10.60 -3.62
C GLY A 17 9.54 -10.90 -2.30
N TRP A 18 8.76 -9.97 -1.77
CA TRP A 18 8.09 -10.16 -0.48
C TRP A 18 6.70 -10.74 -0.65
N THR A 19 6.29 -11.56 0.32
CA THR A 19 4.90 -12.00 0.40
C THR A 19 4.08 -10.91 1.09
N GLN A 20 2.76 -11.04 0.99
CA GLN A 20 1.88 -10.13 1.71
C GLN A 20 2.12 -10.21 3.22
N GLN A 21 2.39 -11.42 3.72
CA GLN A 21 2.64 -11.59 5.16
C GLN A 21 3.93 -10.89 5.57
N GLN A 22 4.96 -10.98 4.75
CA GLN A 22 6.22 -10.32 5.06
C GLN A 22 6.04 -8.81 5.12
N LEU A 23 5.29 -8.24 4.19
CA LEU A 23 5.03 -6.81 4.21
C LEU A 23 4.17 -6.45 5.43
N ALA A 24 3.14 -7.24 5.71
CA ALA A 24 2.28 -6.99 6.87
C ALA A 24 3.09 -6.95 8.16
N ASP A 25 4.00 -7.91 8.32
CA ASP A 25 4.86 -7.96 9.50
C ASP A 25 5.77 -6.72 9.57
N ALA A 26 6.27 -6.27 8.44
CA ALA A 26 7.18 -5.13 8.41
C ALA A 26 6.48 -3.82 8.80
N VAL A 27 5.20 -3.69 8.50
CA VAL A 27 4.47 -2.45 8.81
C VAL A 27 3.51 -2.59 9.99
N GLY A 28 3.42 -3.77 10.58
CA GLY A 28 2.67 -3.95 11.83
C GLY A 28 1.17 -4.11 11.66
N VAL A 29 0.73 -4.68 10.55
CA VAL A 29 -0.71 -4.92 10.32
C VAL A 29 -0.92 -6.38 9.93
N SER A 30 -2.17 -6.77 9.74
CA SER A 30 -2.48 -8.13 9.34
C SER A 30 -2.27 -8.31 7.84
N ARG A 31 -2.05 -9.55 7.41
CA ARG A 31 -1.96 -9.87 5.99
C ARG A 31 -3.24 -9.46 5.26
N GLN A 32 -4.38 -9.62 5.93
CA GLN A 32 -5.66 -9.27 5.32
C GLN A 32 -5.73 -7.78 5.01
N SER A 33 -5.14 -6.95 5.88
CA SER A 33 -5.10 -5.50 5.63
C SER A 33 -4.30 -5.20 4.37
N ILE A 34 -3.15 -5.85 4.21
CA ILE A 34 -2.34 -5.66 3.01
C ILE A 34 -3.12 -6.09 1.78
N ASN A 35 -3.76 -7.26 1.84
CA ASN A 35 -4.55 -7.74 0.72
C ASN A 35 -5.65 -6.76 0.34
N SER A 36 -6.35 -6.21 1.32
CA SER A 36 -7.43 -5.25 1.05
C SER A 36 -6.90 -3.96 0.43
N ILE A 37 -5.74 -3.50 0.89
CA ILE A 37 -5.11 -2.31 0.32
C ILE A 37 -4.72 -2.57 -1.12
N GLU A 38 -4.07 -3.70 -1.41
CA GLU A 38 -3.63 -4.00 -2.77
C GLU A 38 -4.79 -4.14 -3.73
N ARG A 39 -5.94 -4.56 -3.25
CA ARG A 39 -7.13 -4.69 -4.07
C ARG A 39 -7.95 -3.40 -4.11
N GLU A 40 -7.43 -2.36 -3.49
CA GLU A 40 -8.06 -1.02 -3.49
C GLU A 40 -9.45 -1.04 -2.89
N ARG A 41 -9.67 -1.90 -1.91
CA ARG A 41 -10.96 -1.96 -1.21
C ARG A 41 -10.97 -1.09 0.03
N TYR A 42 -9.83 -0.54 0.39
CA TYR A 42 -9.69 0.13 1.65
C TYR A 42 -8.51 1.09 1.54
N THR A 43 -8.72 2.30 2.02
CA THR A 43 -7.69 3.34 2.01
C THR A 43 -6.96 3.29 3.34
N PRO A 44 -5.64 3.10 3.33
CA PRO A 44 -4.89 3.05 4.58
C PRO A 44 -4.92 4.39 5.31
N SER A 45 -4.73 4.33 6.62
CA SER A 45 -4.57 5.54 7.40
C SER A 45 -3.30 6.28 6.96
N LEU A 46 -3.20 7.54 7.31
CA LEU A 46 -2.00 8.30 7.00
C LEU A 46 -0.78 7.66 7.63
N LEU A 47 -0.90 7.18 8.87
CA LEU A 47 0.20 6.51 9.54
C LEU A 47 0.67 5.30 8.74
N LEU A 48 -0.27 4.47 8.31
CA LEU A 48 0.08 3.26 7.57
C LEU A 48 0.67 3.62 6.21
N ALA A 49 0.11 4.62 5.53
CA ALA A 49 0.64 5.05 4.23
C ALA A 49 2.09 5.52 4.35
N LEU A 50 2.38 6.32 5.36
CA LEU A 50 3.74 6.80 5.59
C LEU A 50 4.68 5.66 5.97
N THR A 51 4.19 4.70 6.75
CA THR A 51 4.99 3.53 7.14
C THR A 51 5.33 2.67 5.92
N LEU A 52 4.35 2.48 5.03
CA LEU A 52 4.59 1.73 3.79
C LEU A 52 5.67 2.43 2.95
N ALA A 53 5.56 3.74 2.80
CA ALA A 53 6.54 4.49 2.03
C ALA A 53 7.93 4.36 2.65
N ARG A 54 8.02 4.39 3.97
CA ARG A 54 9.29 4.25 4.66
C ARG A 54 9.90 2.86 4.43
N VAL A 55 9.07 1.83 4.54
CA VAL A 55 9.54 0.45 4.36
C VAL A 55 10.03 0.24 2.92
N PHE A 56 9.36 0.84 1.96
CA PHE A 56 9.78 0.74 0.56
C PHE A 56 10.85 1.77 0.19
N ALA A 57 11.24 2.64 1.13
CA ALA A 57 12.28 3.65 0.91
C ALA A 57 11.94 4.56 -0.26
N CYS A 58 10.70 5.04 -0.31
CA CYS A 58 10.25 5.91 -1.38
C CYS A 58 9.31 6.97 -0.80
N ALA A 59 8.91 7.90 -1.64
CA ALA A 59 7.95 8.92 -1.23
C ALA A 59 6.54 8.32 -1.23
N THR A 60 5.67 8.87 -0.41
CA THR A 60 4.29 8.42 -0.36
C THR A 60 3.63 8.54 -1.74
N ASP A 61 3.96 9.61 -2.45
CA ASP A 61 3.40 9.86 -3.78
C ASP A 61 3.84 8.82 -4.81
N ASP A 62 4.92 8.10 -4.54
CA ASP A 62 5.34 7.03 -5.43
C ASP A 62 4.44 5.82 -5.34
N ILE A 63 3.76 5.65 -4.21
CA ILE A 63 2.93 4.48 -3.97
C ILE A 63 1.45 4.82 -4.13
N PHE A 64 1.02 5.96 -3.60
CA PHE A 64 -0.39 6.34 -3.57
C PHE A 64 -0.63 7.57 -4.42
N THR A 65 -1.63 7.52 -5.28
CA THR A 65 -1.99 8.64 -6.12
C THR A 65 -3.50 8.80 -6.10
N LEU A 66 -3.94 10.02 -6.34
CA LEU A 66 -5.37 10.26 -6.52
C LEU A 66 -5.77 9.79 -7.91
N GLU A 67 -6.91 9.16 -8.00
CA GLU A 67 -7.43 8.78 -9.29
C GLU A 67 -7.79 10.05 -10.03
N SER A 68 -7.21 10.21 -11.22
CA SER A 68 -7.41 11.39 -11.99
C SER A 68 -8.77 11.31 -12.62
N GLY A 69 -9.63 11.91 -12.41
CA GLY A 69 -10.86 11.86 -13.14
C GLY A 69 -10.75 12.46 -14.48
N LYS A 70 -9.88 12.77 -14.73
CA LYS A 70 -9.90 13.45 -15.87
C LYS A 70 -9.89 13.38 -16.51
#